data_8a4a9ecf6bc3fe572614ea2163df9c39
#
_entry.id   8a4a9ecf6bc3fe572614ea2163df9c39
#
_cell.length_a   1.000
_cell.length_b   1.000
_cell.length_c   1.000
_cell.angle_alpha   90.00
_cell.angle_beta   90.00
_cell.angle_gamma   90.00
#
_symmetry.space_group_name_H-M   'P 1'
#
loop_
_entity.id
_entity.type
_entity.pdbx_description
1 polymer ?
#
loop_
_entity_poly.entity_id
_entity_poly.type
_entity_poly.pdbx_seq_one_letter_code
_entity_poly.pdbx_strand_id
1 'polypeptide(L)'
;MKQMFAGFFLLLLVFGVDMSLYATQHPIVLIASPEVLAIPIIDNHEPMVNLITQKTIAYGPSPEIPNNIDYTKMRETVYKKLVKAQNLLPKGLHFCLYEGYRSLSLQKALFDERFSIVKNQHPGWSQQQLFNETIKLVSPVINLDGSPNIPAHSTGGAIDVYLLNDKGEAIDMGIHPKDWMSDTTGKLSLTASKDISKTAQNNRAIMNEVLTAVGFVNYPTEYWHWSYGDRYWAHQQHKDNAIYSSLKTN
;
A
#
# COMPACT_ATOMS: atom_id res chain seq x y z
N MET A 1 62.24 36.26 -42.62
CA MET A 1 61.04 35.38 -42.78
C MET A 1 60.53 35.00 -41.42
N LYS A 2 59.39 35.65 -41.00
CA LYS A 2 58.72 35.35 -39.74
C LYS A 2 57.38 34.72 -40.16
N GLN A 3 57.18 33.44 -39.83
CA GLN A 3 55.90 32.77 -40.01
C GLN A 3 55.01 33.07 -38.80
N MET A 4 53.85 33.69 -39.05
CA MET A 4 52.76 33.85 -38.07
C MET A 4 51.87 32.58 -38.11
N PHE A 5 51.78 31.90 -36.99
CA PHE A 5 50.79 30.86 -36.78
C PHE A 5 49.49 31.52 -36.25
N ALA A 6 48.43 31.45 -37.03
CA ALA A 6 47.08 31.83 -36.60
C ALA A 6 46.43 30.64 -35.91
N GLY A 7 46.22 30.74 -34.59
CA GLY A 7 45.45 29.77 -33.82
C GLY A 7 43.96 29.97 -34.02
N PHE A 8 43.32 28.94 -34.55
CA PHE A 8 41.85 28.89 -34.68
C PHE A 8 41.25 28.37 -33.37
N PHE A 9 40.61 29.25 -32.60
CA PHE A 9 39.86 28.87 -31.41
C PHE A 9 38.48 28.42 -31.83
N LEU A 10 38.20 27.09 -31.76
CA LEU A 10 36.88 26.53 -32.00
C LEU A 10 36.04 26.63 -30.71
N LEU A 11 35.09 27.54 -30.69
CA LEU A 11 34.13 27.71 -29.57
C LEU A 11 33.05 26.64 -29.68
N LEU A 12 33.17 25.56 -28.88
CA LEU A 12 32.11 24.54 -28.72
C LEU A 12 30.97 25.12 -27.86
N LEU A 13 29.90 25.56 -28.49
CA LEU A 13 28.62 25.84 -27.84
C LEU A 13 27.98 24.52 -27.44
N VAL A 14 28.10 24.17 -26.15
CA VAL A 14 27.35 23.09 -25.57
C VAL A 14 25.91 23.60 -25.32
N PHE A 15 24.98 23.26 -26.19
CA PHE A 15 23.55 23.40 -25.91
C PHE A 15 23.19 22.37 -24.83
N GLY A 16 23.10 22.83 -23.59
CA GLY A 16 22.49 22.08 -22.51
C GLY A 16 20.99 21.91 -22.82
N VAL A 17 20.60 20.76 -23.31
CA VAL A 17 19.20 20.38 -23.37
C VAL A 17 18.76 20.13 -21.93
N ASP A 18 18.06 21.09 -21.36
CA ASP A 18 17.39 20.96 -20.06
C ASP A 18 16.23 19.98 -20.25
N MET A 19 16.52 18.68 -20.13
CA MET A 19 15.50 17.64 -20.03
C MET A 19 14.87 17.70 -18.63
N SER A 20 14.07 18.72 -18.39
CA SER A 20 13.03 18.69 -17.37
C SER A 20 12.07 17.53 -17.72
N LEU A 21 12.38 16.35 -17.22
CA LEU A 21 11.43 15.25 -17.18
C LEU A 21 10.23 15.72 -16.37
N TYR A 22 9.20 16.24 -17.06
CA TYR A 22 7.86 16.30 -16.50
C TYR A 22 7.45 14.85 -16.25
N ALA A 23 7.71 14.37 -15.03
CA ALA A 23 7.06 13.16 -14.54
C ALA A 23 5.57 13.48 -14.55
N THR A 24 4.87 13.05 -15.59
CA THR A 24 3.41 13.02 -15.60
C THR A 24 3.01 12.14 -14.43
N GLN A 25 2.47 12.75 -13.38
CA GLN A 25 1.85 11.97 -12.31
C GLN A 25 0.67 11.24 -12.95
N HIS A 26 0.86 9.98 -13.29
CA HIS A 26 -0.26 9.13 -13.68
C HIS A 26 -1.27 9.10 -12.53
N PRO A 27 -2.57 9.20 -12.81
CA PRO A 27 -3.58 9.11 -11.77
C PRO A 27 -3.41 7.79 -11.02
N ILE A 28 -3.57 7.84 -9.68
CA ILE A 28 -3.50 6.63 -8.86
C ILE A 28 -4.62 5.68 -9.29
N VAL A 29 -4.27 4.48 -9.71
CA VAL A 29 -5.23 3.40 -9.93
C VAL A 29 -5.74 2.94 -8.57
N LEU A 30 -7.05 3.02 -8.35
CA LEU A 30 -7.65 2.63 -7.09
C LEU A 30 -7.85 1.11 -7.03
N ILE A 31 -7.83 0.56 -5.81
CA ILE A 31 -7.91 -0.89 -5.56
C ILE A 31 -9.20 -1.53 -6.07
N ALA A 32 -10.27 -0.75 -6.22
CA ALA A 32 -11.55 -1.16 -6.80
C ALA A 32 -11.85 -0.49 -8.16
N SER A 33 -10.82 -0.04 -8.89
CA SER A 33 -10.96 0.43 -10.26
C SER A 33 -11.38 -0.71 -11.19
N PRO A 34 -12.17 -0.44 -12.25
CA PRO A 34 -12.65 -1.47 -13.17
C PRO A 34 -11.55 -2.36 -13.75
N GLU A 35 -10.40 -1.79 -14.09
CA GLU A 35 -9.23 -2.50 -14.62
C GLU A 35 -8.62 -3.48 -13.61
N VAL A 36 -8.66 -3.17 -12.31
CA VAL A 36 -8.23 -4.07 -11.23
C VAL A 36 -9.26 -5.17 -11.01
N LEU A 37 -10.54 -4.80 -10.98
CA LEU A 37 -11.64 -5.75 -10.77
C LEU A 37 -11.80 -6.74 -11.92
N ALA A 38 -11.41 -6.38 -13.13
CA ALA A 38 -11.45 -7.24 -14.32
C ALA A 38 -10.43 -8.39 -14.28
N ILE A 39 -9.40 -8.31 -13.42
CA ILE A 39 -8.40 -9.36 -13.31
C ILE A 39 -9.02 -10.62 -12.68
N PRO A 40 -8.97 -11.78 -13.36
CA PRO A 40 -9.49 -13.02 -12.80
C PRO A 40 -8.69 -13.48 -11.58
N ILE A 41 -9.32 -14.25 -10.71
CA ILE A 41 -8.65 -14.88 -9.56
C ILE A 41 -8.58 -16.38 -9.81
N ILE A 42 -7.35 -16.93 -9.83
CA ILE A 42 -7.08 -18.36 -9.86
C ILE A 42 -6.37 -18.71 -8.56
N ASP A 43 -7.16 -19.11 -7.55
CA ASP A 43 -6.63 -19.38 -6.20
C ASP A 43 -5.68 -20.57 -6.21
N ASN A 44 -4.47 -20.37 -5.69
CA ASN A 44 -3.46 -21.43 -5.57
C ASN A 44 -3.60 -22.26 -4.28
N HIS A 45 -4.61 -21.94 -3.44
CA HIS A 45 -4.91 -22.61 -2.18
C HIS A 45 -3.76 -22.63 -1.16
N GLU A 46 -2.86 -21.67 -1.24
CA GLU A 46 -1.75 -21.55 -0.30
C GLU A 46 -2.26 -21.39 1.14
N PRO A 47 -1.66 -22.10 2.13
CA PRO A 47 -2.10 -22.02 3.50
C PRO A 47 -1.83 -20.66 4.15
N MET A 48 -2.56 -20.37 5.22
CA MET A 48 -2.34 -19.20 6.08
C MET A 48 -1.34 -19.54 7.17
N VAL A 49 -0.49 -18.55 7.50
CA VAL A 49 0.38 -18.53 8.68
C VAL A 49 -0.18 -17.53 9.68
N ASN A 50 -0.05 -17.84 10.97
CA ASN A 50 -0.43 -16.94 12.05
C ASN A 50 0.83 -16.42 12.76
N LEU A 51 1.02 -15.10 12.84
CA LEU A 51 2.19 -14.48 13.47
C LEU A 51 2.29 -14.76 14.98
N ILE A 52 1.20 -15.11 15.66
CA ILE A 52 1.21 -15.47 17.07
C ILE A 52 2.15 -16.66 17.35
N THR A 53 2.34 -17.54 16.36
CA THR A 53 3.17 -18.75 16.49
C THR A 53 4.66 -18.53 16.21
N GLN A 54 5.08 -17.28 15.93
CA GLN A 54 6.45 -16.94 15.59
C GLN A 54 6.90 -15.63 16.30
N LYS A 55 8.21 -15.31 16.25
CA LYS A 55 8.78 -14.14 16.95
C LYS A 55 9.58 -13.20 16.05
N THR A 56 9.56 -13.46 14.73
CA THR A 56 10.41 -12.72 13.77
C THR A 56 9.83 -11.35 13.43
N ILE A 57 8.50 -11.27 13.32
CA ILE A 57 7.79 -10.04 13.00
C ILE A 57 6.96 -9.63 14.22
N ALA A 58 7.12 -8.40 14.67
CA ALA A 58 6.27 -7.82 15.71
C ALA A 58 4.85 -7.58 15.18
N TYR A 59 3.88 -7.57 16.07
CA TYR A 59 2.50 -7.18 15.79
C TYR A 59 1.93 -6.39 16.97
N GLY A 60 1.07 -5.42 16.66
CA GLY A 60 0.37 -4.59 17.65
C GLY A 60 -0.88 -5.27 18.20
N PRO A 61 -1.73 -4.53 18.93
CA PRO A 61 -3.07 -5.00 19.31
C PRO A 61 -3.97 -5.14 18.07
N SER A 62 -5.05 -5.90 18.20
CA SER A 62 -6.06 -6.00 17.13
C SER A 62 -6.63 -4.60 16.80
N PRO A 63 -6.58 -4.17 15.51
CA PRO A 63 -6.93 -2.80 15.14
C PRO A 63 -8.42 -2.50 15.30
N GLU A 64 -9.31 -3.47 14.96
CA GLU A 64 -10.73 -3.20 14.78
C GLU A 64 -11.60 -3.87 15.85
N ILE A 65 -11.30 -5.12 16.18
CA ILE A 65 -12.07 -5.92 17.13
C ILE A 65 -11.17 -6.36 18.28
N PRO A 66 -11.42 -5.91 19.52
CA PRO A 66 -10.63 -6.35 20.67
C PRO A 66 -10.53 -7.89 20.78
N ASN A 67 -9.32 -8.39 21.01
CA ASN A 67 -9.01 -9.82 21.14
C ASN A 67 -9.25 -10.68 19.88
N ASN A 68 -9.57 -10.10 18.73
CA ASN A 68 -9.55 -10.82 17.48
C ASN A 68 -8.10 -11.10 17.08
N ILE A 69 -7.82 -12.34 16.64
CA ILE A 69 -6.47 -12.77 16.22
C ILE A 69 -6.38 -12.97 14.69
N ASP A 70 -7.45 -12.75 13.96
CA ASP A 70 -7.45 -12.96 12.51
C ASP A 70 -6.51 -11.99 11.80
N TYR A 71 -6.39 -10.75 12.29
CA TYR A 71 -5.50 -9.73 11.74
C TYR A 71 -4.01 -10.16 11.73
N THR A 72 -3.61 -11.16 12.52
CA THR A 72 -2.23 -11.67 12.54
C THR A 72 -1.98 -12.76 11.50
N LYS A 73 -3.00 -13.14 10.71
CA LYS A 73 -2.90 -14.17 9.68
C LYS A 73 -2.57 -13.58 8.32
N MET A 74 -1.79 -14.30 7.53
CA MET A 74 -1.47 -13.99 6.13
C MET A 74 -1.09 -15.24 5.38
N ARG A 75 -1.07 -15.20 4.03
CA ARG A 75 -0.57 -16.33 3.22
C ARG A 75 0.89 -16.61 3.53
N GLU A 76 1.31 -17.87 3.43
CA GLU A 76 2.66 -18.32 3.80
C GLU A 76 3.75 -17.58 3.01
N THR A 77 3.56 -17.36 1.71
CA THR A 77 4.52 -16.61 0.88
C THR A 77 4.58 -15.13 1.29
N VAL A 78 3.45 -14.54 1.68
CA VAL A 78 3.41 -13.16 2.21
C VAL A 78 4.27 -13.05 3.47
N TYR A 79 4.11 -14.00 4.41
CA TYR A 79 4.95 -14.07 5.60
C TYR A 79 6.44 -14.23 5.27
N LYS A 80 6.80 -15.18 4.40
CA LYS A 80 8.19 -15.42 3.98
C LYS A 80 8.81 -14.18 3.35
N LYS A 81 8.05 -13.44 2.55
CA LYS A 81 8.48 -12.17 1.94
C LYS A 81 8.66 -11.08 2.99
N LEU A 82 7.73 -10.95 3.95
CA LEU A 82 7.84 -9.97 5.02
C LEU A 82 9.08 -10.23 5.90
N VAL A 83 9.37 -11.48 6.23
CA VAL A 83 10.61 -11.87 6.93
C VAL A 83 11.86 -11.51 6.10
N LYS A 84 11.81 -11.73 4.79
CA LYS A 84 12.90 -11.33 3.91
C LYS A 84 13.09 -9.81 3.87
N ALA A 85 12.00 -9.04 3.81
CA ALA A 85 12.04 -7.57 3.87
C ALA A 85 12.59 -7.08 5.22
N GLN A 86 12.20 -7.72 6.35
CA GLN A 86 12.75 -7.43 7.67
C GLN A 86 14.28 -7.52 7.70
N ASN A 87 14.86 -8.51 7.03
CA ASN A 87 16.31 -8.69 6.96
C ASN A 87 17.02 -7.67 6.04
N LEU A 88 16.27 -6.92 5.22
CA LEU A 88 16.80 -5.85 4.37
C LEU A 88 16.71 -4.47 5.05
N LEU A 89 15.98 -4.34 6.14
CA LEU A 89 15.88 -3.08 6.87
C LEU A 89 17.24 -2.65 7.43
N PRO A 90 17.52 -1.35 7.49
CA PRO A 90 18.64 -0.83 8.27
C PRO A 90 18.60 -1.33 9.72
N LYS A 91 19.79 -1.52 10.32
CA LYS A 91 19.90 -1.88 11.74
C LYS A 91 19.11 -0.90 12.61
N GLY A 92 18.41 -1.44 13.59
CA GLY A 92 17.60 -0.64 14.51
C GLY A 92 16.17 -0.39 14.04
N LEU A 93 15.78 -0.91 12.87
CA LEU A 93 14.40 -0.83 12.36
C LEU A 93 13.77 -2.21 12.27
N HIS A 94 12.51 -2.29 12.67
CA HIS A 94 11.74 -3.54 12.69
C HIS A 94 10.34 -3.31 12.13
N PHE A 95 9.83 -4.26 11.33
CA PHE A 95 8.43 -4.25 10.94
C PHE A 95 7.52 -4.60 12.11
N CYS A 96 6.42 -3.88 12.21
CA CYS A 96 5.28 -4.24 13.04
C CYS A 96 4.05 -4.42 12.16
N LEU A 97 3.42 -5.58 12.21
CA LEU A 97 2.15 -5.80 11.56
C LEU A 97 1.06 -5.02 12.29
N TYR A 98 0.33 -4.19 11.53
CA TYR A 98 -0.89 -3.55 11.99
C TYR A 98 -2.09 -4.43 11.67
N GLU A 99 -2.22 -4.90 10.42
CA GLU A 99 -3.28 -5.78 9.98
C GLU A 99 -2.85 -6.69 8.82
N GLY A 100 -3.21 -7.97 8.89
CA GLY A 100 -3.10 -8.95 7.82
C GLY A 100 -4.48 -9.32 7.29
N TYR A 101 -4.96 -10.55 7.61
CA TYR A 101 -6.26 -11.03 7.14
C TYR A 101 -7.42 -10.29 7.83
N ARG A 102 -8.38 -9.91 7.02
CA ARG A 102 -9.65 -9.30 7.44
C ARG A 102 -10.82 -10.08 6.83
N SER A 103 -11.78 -10.51 7.65
CA SER A 103 -12.96 -11.22 7.14
C SER A 103 -13.82 -10.30 6.24
N LEU A 104 -14.57 -10.90 5.31
CA LEU A 104 -15.49 -10.13 4.45
C LEU A 104 -16.54 -9.37 5.25
N SER A 105 -17.00 -9.93 6.39
CA SER A 105 -17.97 -9.26 7.25
C SER A 105 -17.39 -8.01 7.92
N LEU A 106 -16.16 -8.09 8.44
CA LEU A 106 -15.48 -6.94 9.02
C LEU A 106 -15.15 -5.90 7.93
N GLN A 107 -14.66 -6.34 6.78
CA GLN A 107 -14.41 -5.45 5.65
C GLN A 107 -15.65 -4.66 5.23
N LYS A 108 -16.81 -5.35 5.19
CA LYS A 108 -18.09 -4.68 4.89
C LYS A 108 -18.45 -3.63 5.93
N ALA A 109 -18.30 -3.94 7.21
CA ALA A 109 -18.60 -3.01 8.30
C ALA A 109 -17.73 -1.73 8.19
N LEU A 110 -16.44 -1.88 7.95
CA LEU A 110 -15.51 -0.74 7.77
C LEU A 110 -15.84 0.09 6.53
N PHE A 111 -16.21 -0.57 5.43
CA PHE A 111 -16.66 0.14 4.23
C PHE A 111 -17.92 0.97 4.50
N ASP A 112 -18.94 0.36 5.13
CA ASP A 112 -20.20 1.03 5.44
C ASP A 112 -19.99 2.23 6.40
N GLU A 113 -19.10 2.09 7.39
CA GLU A 113 -18.72 3.17 8.31
C GLU A 113 -18.03 4.31 7.56
N ARG A 114 -16.98 4.03 6.76
CA ARG A 114 -16.29 5.05 5.98
C ARG A 114 -17.22 5.73 4.99
N PHE A 115 -18.08 4.96 4.30
CA PHE A 115 -19.07 5.51 3.38
C PHE A 115 -20.02 6.48 4.08
N SER A 116 -20.45 6.17 5.30
CA SER A 116 -21.32 7.02 6.11
C SER A 116 -20.61 8.33 6.51
N ILE A 117 -19.32 8.26 6.88
CA ILE A 117 -18.51 9.44 7.17
C ILE A 117 -18.40 10.34 5.93
N VAL A 118 -18.05 9.79 4.77
CA VAL A 118 -17.94 10.53 3.51
C VAL A 118 -19.30 11.16 3.14
N LYS A 119 -20.39 10.44 3.29
CA LYS A 119 -21.75 10.95 3.03
C LYS A 119 -22.10 12.13 3.92
N ASN A 120 -21.74 12.08 5.20
CA ASN A 120 -22.00 13.18 6.14
C ASN A 120 -21.15 14.42 5.81
N GLN A 121 -19.93 14.23 5.32
CA GLN A 121 -19.06 15.32 4.88
C GLN A 121 -19.52 15.95 3.56
N HIS A 122 -20.20 15.18 2.71
CA HIS A 122 -20.59 15.57 1.36
C HIS A 122 -22.06 15.26 1.05
N PRO A 123 -23.03 15.89 1.76
CA PRO A 123 -24.44 15.52 1.66
C PRO A 123 -25.06 15.73 0.27
N GLY A 124 -24.41 16.53 -0.60
CA GLY A 124 -24.88 16.78 -1.97
C GLY A 124 -24.27 15.87 -3.04
N TRP A 125 -23.37 14.94 -2.66
CA TRP A 125 -22.72 14.07 -3.63
C TRP A 125 -23.62 12.91 -4.08
N SER A 126 -23.45 12.52 -5.34
CA SER A 126 -24.08 11.31 -5.88
C SER A 126 -23.48 10.03 -5.25
N GLN A 127 -24.20 8.91 -5.35
CA GLN A 127 -23.72 7.60 -4.91
C GLN A 127 -22.34 7.25 -5.51
N GLN A 128 -22.14 7.55 -6.80
CA GLN A 128 -20.87 7.33 -7.48
C GLN A 128 -19.73 8.16 -6.89
N GLN A 129 -19.97 9.43 -6.57
CA GLN A 129 -18.95 10.30 -5.95
C GLN A 129 -18.59 9.82 -4.55
N LEU A 130 -19.60 9.47 -3.74
CA LEU A 130 -19.41 8.92 -2.40
C LEU A 130 -18.63 7.61 -2.45
N PHE A 131 -19.00 6.70 -3.36
CA PHE A 131 -18.31 5.44 -3.55
C PHE A 131 -16.84 5.64 -3.95
N ASN A 132 -16.58 6.50 -4.94
CA ASN A 132 -15.24 6.79 -5.43
C ASN A 132 -14.34 7.39 -4.33
N GLU A 133 -14.89 8.20 -3.45
CA GLU A 133 -14.14 8.74 -2.31
C GLU A 133 -13.85 7.67 -1.26
N THR A 134 -14.85 6.82 -0.98
CA THR A 134 -14.72 5.74 -0.01
C THR A 134 -13.65 4.73 -0.41
N ILE A 135 -13.60 4.32 -1.69
CA ILE A 135 -12.65 3.32 -2.18
C ILE A 135 -11.20 3.80 -2.23
N LYS A 136 -10.93 5.06 -1.94
CA LYS A 136 -9.54 5.53 -1.76
C LYS A 136 -8.86 4.89 -0.55
N LEU A 137 -9.63 4.56 0.49
CA LEU A 137 -9.11 4.01 1.75
C LEU A 137 -9.72 2.65 2.12
N VAL A 138 -10.91 2.32 1.62
CA VAL A 138 -11.56 1.04 2.00
C VAL A 138 -12.14 0.37 0.75
N SER A 139 -11.65 -0.82 0.44
CA SER A 139 -12.19 -1.62 -0.65
C SER A 139 -13.58 -2.17 -0.31
N PRO A 140 -14.57 -2.12 -1.23
CA PRO A 140 -15.91 -2.67 -1.00
C PRO A 140 -15.89 -4.20 -1.07
N VAL A 141 -16.88 -4.84 -0.43
CA VAL A 141 -17.22 -6.26 -0.63
C VAL A 141 -18.23 -6.42 -1.76
N ILE A 142 -19.06 -5.39 -1.95
CA ILE A 142 -20.02 -5.28 -3.05
C ILE A 142 -19.70 -4.01 -3.82
N ASN A 143 -19.48 -4.14 -5.11
CA ASN A 143 -19.24 -3.01 -6.01
C ASN A 143 -20.52 -2.17 -6.21
N LEU A 144 -20.40 -0.98 -6.77
CA LEU A 144 -21.52 -0.08 -6.98
C LEU A 144 -22.60 -0.65 -7.92
N ASP A 145 -22.21 -1.51 -8.84
CA ASP A 145 -23.10 -2.24 -9.76
C ASP A 145 -23.76 -3.48 -9.14
N GLY A 146 -23.52 -3.73 -7.84
CA GLY A 146 -24.02 -4.89 -7.11
C GLY A 146 -23.20 -6.17 -7.28
N SER A 147 -22.16 -6.19 -8.08
CA SER A 147 -21.28 -7.35 -8.23
C SER A 147 -20.44 -7.59 -6.98
N PRO A 148 -20.12 -8.85 -6.63
CA PRO A 148 -19.26 -9.15 -5.49
C PRO A 148 -17.81 -8.78 -5.80
N ASN A 149 -17.09 -8.33 -4.76
CA ASN A 149 -15.65 -8.11 -4.81
C ASN A 149 -14.96 -8.88 -3.69
N ILE A 150 -13.69 -9.22 -3.91
CA ILE A 150 -12.80 -9.81 -2.90
C ILE A 150 -11.71 -8.79 -2.58
N PRO A 151 -11.83 -8.08 -1.44
CA PRO A 151 -10.83 -7.14 -0.98
C PRO A 151 -9.48 -7.79 -0.68
N ALA A 152 -8.40 -7.05 -0.84
CA ALA A 152 -7.03 -7.55 -0.71
C ALA A 152 -6.75 -8.23 0.65
N HIS A 153 -7.11 -7.60 1.77
CA HIS A 153 -6.97 -8.20 3.10
C HIS A 153 -7.76 -9.48 3.29
N SER A 154 -8.92 -9.60 2.64
CA SER A 154 -9.74 -10.82 2.73
C SER A 154 -9.16 -12.01 1.96
N THR A 155 -8.10 -11.81 1.17
CA THR A 155 -7.34 -12.88 0.53
C THR A 155 -6.20 -13.42 1.41
N GLY A 156 -5.80 -12.68 2.45
CA GLY A 156 -4.54 -12.89 3.18
C GLY A 156 -3.29 -12.51 2.39
N GLY A 157 -3.46 -11.86 1.23
CA GLY A 157 -2.38 -11.39 0.36
C GLY A 157 -1.91 -9.96 0.68
N ALA A 158 -2.73 -9.17 1.37
CA ALA A 158 -2.37 -7.83 1.79
C ALA A 158 -2.00 -7.76 3.27
N ILE A 159 -1.10 -6.85 3.58
CA ILE A 159 -0.66 -6.52 4.93
C ILE A 159 -0.55 -5.02 5.10
N ASP A 160 -0.92 -4.53 6.27
CA ASP A 160 -0.62 -3.19 6.74
C ASP A 160 0.51 -3.26 7.76
N VAL A 161 1.58 -2.52 7.51
CA VAL A 161 2.79 -2.52 8.35
C VAL A 161 3.29 -1.12 8.62
N TYR A 162 3.97 -0.96 9.75
CA TYR A 162 4.72 0.23 10.11
C TYR A 162 6.07 -0.15 10.72
N LEU A 163 6.91 0.82 11.06
CA LEU A 163 8.25 0.55 11.56
C LEU A 163 8.37 0.90 13.04
N LEU A 164 9.12 0.06 13.76
CA LEU A 164 9.55 0.25 15.14
C LEU A 164 11.07 0.46 15.20
N ASN A 165 11.54 1.13 16.27
CA ASN A 165 12.94 1.14 16.65
C ASN A 165 13.29 -0.09 17.54
N ASP A 166 14.57 -0.23 17.96
CA ASP A 166 15.05 -1.31 18.84
C ASP A 166 14.38 -1.35 20.22
N LYS A 167 13.73 -0.26 20.62
CA LYS A 167 12.96 -0.21 21.88
C LYS A 167 11.51 -0.67 21.73
N GLY A 168 11.09 -1.00 20.51
CA GLY A 168 9.70 -1.33 20.19
C GLY A 168 8.78 -0.12 20.09
N GLU A 169 9.31 1.09 19.96
CA GLU A 169 8.55 2.32 19.78
C GLU A 169 8.33 2.58 18.29
N ALA A 170 7.11 2.99 17.91
CA ALA A 170 6.81 3.38 16.54
C ALA A 170 7.64 4.61 16.14
N ILE A 171 8.31 4.54 14.99
CA ILE A 171 9.03 5.70 14.44
C ILE A 171 8.08 6.62 13.68
N ASP A 172 8.50 7.86 13.47
CA ASP A 172 7.71 8.86 12.74
C ASP A 172 7.44 8.40 11.30
N MET A 173 6.19 8.11 10.99
CA MET A 173 5.70 7.81 9.64
C MET A 173 4.72 8.91 9.13
N GLY A 174 4.56 10.03 9.89
CA GLY A 174 3.66 11.14 9.61
C GLY A 174 2.25 10.93 10.15
N ILE A 175 1.67 9.76 10.02
CA ILE A 175 0.44 9.29 10.66
C ILE A 175 0.61 7.81 10.98
N HIS A 176 0.05 7.35 12.10
CA HIS A 176 0.03 5.92 12.42
C HIS A 176 -1.16 5.24 11.72
N PRO A 177 -1.08 3.99 11.23
CA PRO A 177 -2.20 3.31 10.58
C PRO A 177 -3.50 3.35 11.40
N LYS A 178 -3.44 3.20 12.74
CA LYS A 178 -4.61 3.27 13.63
C LYS A 178 -5.42 4.57 13.54
N ASP A 179 -4.79 5.64 13.07
CA ASP A 179 -5.39 6.99 13.01
C ASP A 179 -5.94 7.32 11.60
N TRP A 180 -6.00 6.33 10.69
CA TRP A 180 -6.37 6.50 9.30
C TRP A 180 -7.72 7.20 9.06
N MET A 181 -8.72 6.94 9.93
CA MET A 181 -10.02 7.61 9.84
C MET A 181 -9.96 9.11 10.18
N SER A 182 -8.93 9.55 10.90
CA SER A 182 -8.71 10.97 11.23
C SER A 182 -8.13 11.77 10.07
N ASP A 183 -7.53 11.10 9.05
CA ASP A 183 -7.06 11.74 7.84
C ASP A 183 -8.23 12.03 6.88
N THR A 184 -9.01 13.04 7.21
CA THR A 184 -10.21 13.42 6.45
C THR A 184 -9.93 13.84 5.02
N THR A 185 -8.69 14.23 4.72
CA THR A 185 -8.25 14.67 3.39
C THR A 185 -7.58 13.54 2.60
N GLY A 186 -7.19 12.45 3.26
CA GLY A 186 -6.39 11.36 2.68
C GLY A 186 -4.95 11.76 2.34
N LYS A 187 -4.50 12.99 2.69
CA LYS A 187 -3.19 13.50 2.31
C LYS A 187 -2.06 12.96 3.16
N LEU A 188 -2.30 12.76 4.46
CA LEU A 188 -1.29 12.23 5.37
C LEU A 188 -1.01 10.75 5.09
N SER A 189 -2.02 10.02 4.65
CA SER A 189 -1.93 8.57 4.33
C SER A 189 -1.15 8.28 3.05
N LEU A 190 -1.13 9.22 2.08
CA LEU A 190 -0.42 9.02 0.80
C LEU A 190 1.02 8.60 1.00
N THR A 191 1.48 7.55 0.31
CA THR A 191 2.88 7.11 0.35
C THR A 191 3.85 8.24 0.01
N ALA A 192 3.53 9.04 -1.01
CA ALA A 192 4.33 10.20 -1.44
C ALA A 192 3.85 11.52 -0.83
N SER A 193 3.23 11.50 0.37
CA SER A 193 2.75 12.70 1.05
C SER A 193 3.82 13.77 1.17
N LYS A 194 3.43 15.02 0.94
CA LYS A 194 4.26 16.21 1.19
C LYS A 194 3.85 16.95 2.46
N ASP A 195 2.73 16.55 3.06
CA ASP A 195 2.14 17.17 4.24
C ASP A 195 2.63 16.54 5.56
N ILE A 196 3.72 15.77 5.50
CA ILE A 196 4.38 15.09 6.62
C ILE A 196 5.83 15.55 6.76
N SER A 197 6.46 15.28 7.91
CA SER A 197 7.85 15.63 8.19
C SER A 197 8.81 14.99 7.16
N LYS A 198 9.98 15.60 6.98
CA LYS A 198 11.03 15.03 6.14
C LYS A 198 11.53 13.67 6.67
N THR A 199 11.54 13.53 7.99
CA THR A 199 11.86 12.25 8.65
C THR A 199 10.86 11.17 8.26
N ALA A 200 9.56 11.45 8.34
CA ALA A 200 8.52 10.52 7.93
C ALA A 200 8.61 10.14 6.43
N GLN A 201 8.89 11.14 5.56
CA GLN A 201 9.11 10.86 4.13
C GLN A 201 10.27 9.90 3.92
N ASN A 202 11.39 10.08 4.63
CA ASN A 202 12.57 9.21 4.53
C ASN A 202 12.25 7.80 5.07
N ASN A 203 11.54 7.69 6.19
CA ASN A 203 11.15 6.41 6.78
C ASN A 203 10.22 5.61 5.84
N ARG A 204 9.26 6.29 5.17
CA ARG A 204 8.42 5.66 4.14
C ARG A 204 9.24 5.22 2.92
N ALA A 205 10.25 5.98 2.52
CA ALA A 205 11.13 5.62 1.41
C ALA A 205 11.91 4.33 1.72
N ILE A 206 12.46 4.18 2.94
CA ILE A 206 13.14 2.96 3.39
C ILE A 206 12.17 1.76 3.34
N MET A 207 10.97 1.92 3.89
CA MET A 207 9.97 0.85 3.88
C MET A 207 9.57 0.46 2.46
N ASN A 208 9.36 1.45 1.58
CA ASN A 208 9.03 1.23 0.18
C ASN A 208 10.12 0.46 -0.56
N GLU A 209 11.38 0.82 -0.37
CA GLU A 209 12.51 0.16 -1.00
C GLU A 209 12.57 -1.33 -0.64
N VAL A 210 12.52 -1.68 0.65
CA VAL A 210 12.71 -3.07 1.07
C VAL A 210 11.51 -3.96 0.76
N LEU A 211 10.27 -3.45 0.84
CA LEU A 211 9.07 -4.23 0.51
C LEU A 211 8.93 -4.43 -1.00
N THR A 212 9.23 -3.41 -1.80
CA THR A 212 9.27 -3.54 -3.27
C THR A 212 10.35 -4.53 -3.71
N ALA A 213 11.53 -4.50 -3.10
CA ALA A 213 12.64 -5.40 -3.42
C ALA A 213 12.29 -6.90 -3.24
N VAL A 214 11.32 -7.22 -2.37
CA VAL A 214 10.84 -8.60 -2.19
C VAL A 214 9.56 -8.89 -2.98
N GLY A 215 9.06 -7.94 -3.77
CA GLY A 215 7.96 -8.12 -4.72
C GLY A 215 6.58 -7.81 -4.19
N PHE A 216 6.46 -7.08 -3.07
CA PHE A 216 5.21 -6.42 -2.70
C PHE A 216 4.94 -5.21 -3.60
N VAL A 217 3.67 -4.83 -3.66
CA VAL A 217 3.20 -3.61 -4.33
C VAL A 217 2.52 -2.73 -3.29
N ASN A 218 2.94 -1.47 -3.21
CA ASN A 218 2.29 -0.50 -2.34
C ASN A 218 0.98 0.03 -2.95
N TYR A 219 -0.03 0.25 -2.11
CA TYR A 219 -1.21 1.03 -2.47
C TYR A 219 -0.92 2.53 -2.23
N PRO A 220 -0.78 3.38 -3.25
CA PRO A 220 -0.24 4.72 -3.08
C PRO A 220 -1.05 5.65 -2.19
N THR A 221 -2.34 5.36 -1.95
CA THR A 221 -3.19 6.13 -1.03
C THR A 221 -2.91 5.82 0.44
N GLU A 222 -2.22 4.68 0.72
CA GLU A 222 -1.94 4.18 2.06
C GLU A 222 -0.50 3.69 2.14
N TYR A 223 0.40 4.45 2.77
CA TYR A 223 1.81 4.08 2.87
C TYR A 223 2.05 2.75 3.57
N TRP A 224 1.12 2.33 4.44
CA TRP A 224 1.19 1.10 5.22
C TRP A 224 0.72 -0.13 4.46
N HIS A 225 -0.13 0.02 3.41
CA HIS A 225 -0.78 -1.07 2.69
C HIS A 225 0.09 -1.66 1.58
N TRP A 226 0.34 -2.96 1.68
CA TRP A 226 1.21 -3.72 0.78
C TRP A 226 0.54 -5.00 0.31
N SER A 227 0.39 -5.13 -0.99
CA SER A 227 -0.26 -6.26 -1.67
C SER A 227 0.73 -7.25 -2.24
N TYR A 228 0.40 -8.55 -2.16
CA TYR A 228 1.03 -9.62 -2.91
C TYR A 228 0.00 -10.70 -3.24
N GLY A 229 -0.10 -11.09 -4.52
CA GLY A 229 -0.97 -12.18 -4.98
C GLY A 229 -2.45 -11.85 -5.14
N ASP A 230 -2.92 -10.70 -4.67
CA ASP A 230 -4.27 -10.19 -4.90
C ASP A 230 -4.42 -9.50 -6.27
N ARG A 231 -5.62 -9.00 -6.59
CA ARG A 231 -5.90 -8.33 -7.88
C ARG A 231 -5.09 -7.07 -8.07
N TYR A 232 -4.88 -6.26 -7.01
CA TYR A 232 -4.12 -5.03 -7.13
C TYR A 232 -2.64 -5.32 -7.45
N TRP A 233 -2.05 -6.29 -6.75
CA TRP A 233 -0.71 -6.78 -7.07
C TRP A 233 -0.63 -7.31 -8.51
N ALA A 234 -1.60 -8.12 -8.94
CA ALA A 234 -1.62 -8.69 -10.28
C ALA A 234 -1.67 -7.58 -11.35
N HIS A 235 -2.51 -6.55 -11.15
CA HIS A 235 -2.58 -5.39 -12.03
C HIS A 235 -1.24 -4.67 -12.13
N GLN A 236 -0.65 -4.29 -11.01
CA GLN A 236 0.59 -3.53 -10.97
C GLN A 236 1.80 -4.32 -11.48
N GLN A 237 1.77 -5.65 -11.38
CA GLN A 237 2.82 -6.55 -11.86
C GLN A 237 2.53 -7.12 -13.25
N HIS A 238 1.50 -6.63 -13.94
CA HIS A 238 1.09 -7.08 -15.28
C HIS A 238 0.93 -8.60 -15.37
N LYS A 239 0.26 -9.20 -14.37
CA LYS A 239 -0.06 -10.62 -14.32
C LYS A 239 -1.44 -10.88 -14.92
N ASP A 240 -1.60 -12.04 -15.56
CA ASP A 240 -2.87 -12.43 -16.17
C ASP A 240 -3.95 -12.71 -15.12
N ASN A 241 -3.58 -13.08 -13.90
CA ASN A 241 -4.49 -13.37 -12.80
C ASN A 241 -3.90 -13.09 -11.43
N ALA A 242 -4.78 -12.81 -10.47
CA ALA A 242 -4.47 -12.90 -9.05
C ALA A 242 -4.39 -14.36 -8.61
N ILE A 243 -3.57 -14.67 -7.60
CA ILE A 243 -3.31 -16.04 -7.14
C ILE A 243 -3.94 -16.36 -5.78
N TYR A 244 -4.59 -15.38 -5.14
CA TYR A 244 -5.27 -15.58 -3.87
C TYR A 244 -6.73 -15.13 -3.94
N SER A 245 -7.64 -16.01 -3.53
CA SER A 245 -9.05 -15.71 -3.30
C SER A 245 -9.32 -15.47 -1.82
N SER A 246 -10.54 -15.06 -1.47
CA SER A 246 -10.99 -15.00 -0.08
C SER A 246 -10.96 -16.40 0.55
N LEU A 247 -10.65 -16.43 1.84
CA LEU A 247 -10.84 -17.68 2.60
C LEU A 247 -12.33 -18.01 2.63
N LYS A 248 -12.66 -19.28 2.35
CA LYS A 248 -14.02 -19.77 2.59
C LYS A 248 -14.22 -19.76 4.11
N THR A 249 -15.18 -18.98 4.58
CA THR A 249 -15.70 -19.16 5.93
C THR A 249 -16.47 -20.48 5.95
N ASN A 250 -15.93 -21.47 6.69
CA ASN A 250 -16.67 -22.69 6.99
C ASN A 250 -17.87 -22.37 7.88
#